data_570fc889375b3b4e36748063a6cc4e4d
#
_entry.id   570fc889375b3b4e36748063a6cc4e4d
#
_cell.length_a   1.000
_cell.length_b   1.000
_cell.length_c   1.000
_cell.angle_alpha   90.00
_cell.angle_beta   90.00
_cell.angle_gamma   90.00
#
_symmetry.space_group_name_H-M   'P 1'
#
loop_
_entity.id
_entity.type
_entity.pdbx_description
1 polymer ?
#
loop_
_entity_poly.entity_id
_entity_poly.type
_entity_poly.pdbx_seq_one_letter_code
_entity_poly.pdbx_strand_id
1 'polypeptide(L)'
;MARQFMAADYTTILDVKIRLGDVLPANHLARFVVSIIGQLDLQSIYAGYGEQGGAPYAPELLLGLLVYGYATGVFSTRKLERSTYESIPFIYIAGGKHPDHDTINTFRSQHLEELKELFVQVLLIAQATGVLKLGSISIDDEVVEWFRTRHSE
;
A
#
# COMPACT_ATOMS: atom_id res chain seq x y z
N MET A 1 32.93 22.75 -31.29
CA MET A 1 33.11 22.59 -29.82
C MET A 1 32.22 21.48 -29.32
N ALA A 2 32.74 20.60 -28.51
CA ALA A 2 31.98 19.54 -27.92
C ALA A 2 30.96 20.11 -26.91
N ARG A 3 29.75 19.55 -26.94
CA ARG A 3 28.68 19.91 -25.98
C ARG A 3 29.07 19.41 -24.57
N GLN A 4 29.01 20.31 -23.60
CA GLN A 4 29.26 19.93 -22.21
C GLN A 4 27.98 19.36 -21.57
N PHE A 5 28.14 18.29 -20.78
CA PHE A 5 27.06 17.66 -20.06
C PHE A 5 27.23 17.88 -18.55
N MET A 6 26.10 18.04 -17.86
CA MET A 6 26.11 18.07 -16.40
C MET A 6 26.17 16.63 -15.89
N ALA A 7 27.34 16.23 -15.37
CA ALA A 7 27.54 14.90 -14.82
C ALA A 7 26.90 14.80 -13.44
N ALA A 8 26.50 13.56 -13.09
CA ALA A 8 26.04 13.27 -11.73
C ALA A 8 27.21 13.41 -10.75
N ASP A 9 26.99 14.12 -9.66
CA ASP A 9 27.95 14.26 -8.56
C ASP A 9 27.49 13.45 -7.37
N TYR A 10 28.07 12.27 -7.18
CA TYR A 10 27.71 11.35 -6.10
C TYR A 10 28.30 11.75 -4.74
N THR A 11 29.09 12.83 -4.70
CA THR A 11 29.58 13.42 -3.45
C THR A 11 28.66 14.51 -2.92
N THR A 12 27.58 14.80 -3.62
CA THR A 12 26.61 15.81 -3.21
C THR A 12 26.07 15.47 -1.82
N ILE A 13 26.11 16.45 -0.93
CA ILE A 13 25.58 16.29 0.43
C ILE A 13 24.08 16.55 0.42
N LEU A 14 23.29 15.57 0.89
CA LEU A 14 21.88 15.75 1.11
C LEU A 14 21.65 15.94 2.62
N ASP A 15 21.21 17.13 3.00
CA ASP A 15 20.82 17.44 4.37
C ASP A 15 19.30 17.62 4.39
N VAL A 16 18.58 16.49 4.43
CA VAL A 16 17.12 16.49 4.33
C VAL A 16 16.53 15.97 5.63
N LYS A 17 15.94 16.88 6.42
CA LYS A 17 15.05 16.54 7.52
C LYS A 17 13.64 16.86 7.09
N ILE A 18 12.84 15.83 6.85
CA ILE A 18 11.47 16.01 6.39
C ILE A 18 10.52 15.20 7.28
N ARG A 19 9.40 15.80 7.63
CA ARG A 19 8.34 15.11 8.36
C ARG A 19 7.66 14.13 7.40
N LEU A 20 7.39 12.91 7.87
CA LEU A 20 6.78 11.88 7.03
C LEU A 20 5.46 12.35 6.40
N GLY A 21 4.65 13.11 7.15
CA GLY A 21 3.41 13.65 6.62
C GLY A 21 3.58 14.63 5.45
N ASP A 22 4.78 15.17 5.25
CA ASP A 22 5.07 16.16 4.20
C ASP A 22 5.90 15.59 3.05
N VAL A 23 6.21 14.28 3.08
CA VAL A 23 7.15 13.65 2.14
C VAL A 23 6.57 13.44 0.74
N LEU A 24 5.26 13.45 0.60
CA LEU A 24 4.56 13.21 -0.67
C LEU A 24 3.65 14.39 -1.03
N PRO A 25 3.45 14.65 -2.34
CA PRO A 25 2.46 15.63 -2.78
C PRO A 25 1.05 15.29 -2.28
N ALA A 26 0.21 16.30 -2.14
CA ALA A 26 -1.15 16.14 -1.61
C ALA A 26 -2.02 15.18 -2.46
N ASN A 27 -1.75 15.09 -3.76
CA ASN A 27 -2.53 14.27 -4.70
C ASN A 27 -1.89 12.91 -4.99
N HIS A 28 -0.87 12.50 -4.21
CA HIS A 28 -0.20 11.23 -4.45
C HIS A 28 -1.11 10.04 -4.12
N LEU A 29 -1.02 8.99 -4.95
CA LEU A 29 -1.84 7.78 -4.80
C LEU A 29 -1.70 7.15 -3.40
N ALA A 30 -0.50 7.16 -2.82
CA ALA A 30 -0.29 6.60 -1.48
C ALA A 30 -1.11 7.32 -0.41
N ARG A 31 -1.24 8.66 -0.50
CA ARG A 31 -2.09 9.42 0.42
C ARG A 31 -3.56 9.06 0.26
N PHE A 32 -3.97 8.87 -0.98
CA PHE A 32 -5.34 8.46 -1.29
C PHE A 32 -5.65 7.08 -0.71
N VAL A 33 -4.73 6.12 -0.86
CA VAL A 33 -4.87 4.78 -0.28
C VAL A 33 -5.04 4.85 1.23
N VAL A 34 -4.18 5.59 1.93
CA VAL A 34 -4.27 5.76 3.38
C VAL A 34 -5.62 6.39 3.78
N SER A 35 -6.06 7.40 3.04
CA SER A 35 -7.34 8.07 3.29
C SER A 35 -8.53 7.13 3.12
N ILE A 36 -8.56 6.32 2.05
CA ILE A 36 -9.63 5.34 1.82
C ILE A 36 -9.65 4.31 2.95
N ILE A 37 -8.50 3.76 3.28
CA ILE A 37 -8.41 2.71 4.31
C ILE A 37 -8.92 3.23 5.65
N GLY A 38 -8.67 4.50 5.96
CA GLY A 38 -9.20 5.15 7.16
C GLY A 38 -10.73 5.22 7.21
N GLN A 39 -11.41 5.04 6.08
CA GLN A 39 -12.88 5.07 5.98
C GLN A 39 -13.50 3.66 6.02
N LEU A 40 -12.70 2.61 5.96
CA LEU A 40 -13.20 1.23 5.95
C LEU A 40 -13.51 0.75 7.37
N ASP A 41 -14.49 -0.15 7.46
CA ASP A 41 -14.78 -0.87 8.70
C ASP A 41 -13.88 -2.10 8.81
N LEU A 42 -12.92 -2.07 9.72
CA LEU A 42 -11.97 -3.14 9.96
C LEU A 42 -12.24 -3.91 11.26
N GLN A 43 -13.45 -3.79 11.84
CA GLN A 43 -13.78 -4.40 13.11
C GLN A 43 -13.61 -5.93 13.11
N SER A 44 -13.97 -6.59 12.02
CA SER A 44 -13.83 -8.06 11.92
C SER A 44 -12.37 -8.49 11.97
N ILE A 45 -11.46 -7.66 11.42
CA ILE A 45 -10.02 -7.92 11.48
C ILE A 45 -9.50 -7.67 12.89
N TYR A 46 -9.86 -6.54 13.51
CA TYR A 46 -9.45 -6.24 14.88
C TYR A 46 -9.91 -7.29 15.88
N ALA A 47 -11.11 -7.83 15.70
CA ALA A 47 -11.65 -8.87 16.57
C ALA A 47 -10.84 -10.17 16.57
N GLY A 48 -10.04 -10.40 15.54
CA GLY A 48 -9.15 -11.57 15.45
C GLY A 48 -7.88 -11.45 16.28
N TYR A 49 -7.58 -10.27 16.82
CA TYR A 49 -6.39 -10.06 17.66
C TYR A 49 -6.70 -10.31 19.12
N GLY A 50 -5.86 -11.13 19.79
CA GLY A 50 -5.97 -11.39 21.22
C GLY A 50 -5.29 -10.28 22.04
N GLU A 51 -5.49 -10.35 23.36
CA GLU A 51 -4.89 -9.40 24.30
C GLU A 51 -3.45 -9.74 24.68
N GLN A 52 -2.95 -10.91 24.26
CA GLN A 52 -1.62 -11.41 24.62
C GLN A 52 -0.61 -11.13 23.51
N GLY A 53 0.64 -10.85 23.91
CA GLY A 53 1.74 -10.57 23.03
C GLY A 53 2.10 -9.09 22.97
N GLY A 54 3.16 -8.75 22.22
CA GLY A 54 3.54 -7.37 21.95
C GLY A 54 2.53 -6.65 21.07
N ALA A 55 2.65 -5.33 20.97
CA ALA A 55 1.77 -4.53 20.13
C ALA A 55 1.92 -4.94 18.65
N PRO A 56 0.88 -5.45 18.01
CA PRO A 56 0.95 -5.79 16.58
C PRO A 56 0.95 -4.52 15.74
N TYR A 57 1.31 -4.67 14.46
CA TYR A 57 1.10 -3.58 13.50
C TYR A 57 -0.39 -3.36 13.30
N ALA A 58 -0.79 -2.10 13.15
CA ALA A 58 -2.18 -1.77 12.88
C ALA A 58 -2.65 -2.43 11.57
N PRO A 59 -3.84 -3.04 11.54
CA PRO A 59 -4.38 -3.61 10.30
C PRO A 59 -4.45 -2.62 9.14
N GLU A 60 -4.71 -1.34 9.40
CA GLU A 60 -4.70 -0.29 8.38
C GLU A 60 -3.35 -0.18 7.68
N LEU A 61 -2.25 -0.32 8.42
CA LEU A 61 -0.90 -0.27 7.88
C LEU A 61 -0.64 -1.44 6.95
N LEU A 62 -0.93 -2.65 7.40
CA LEU A 62 -0.72 -3.88 6.62
C LEU A 62 -1.61 -3.92 5.39
N LEU A 63 -2.87 -3.54 5.54
CA LEU A 63 -3.81 -3.43 4.43
C LEU A 63 -3.34 -2.38 3.42
N GLY A 64 -2.86 -1.24 3.90
CA GLY A 64 -2.31 -0.18 3.05
C GLY A 64 -1.15 -0.64 2.19
N LEU A 65 -0.22 -1.39 2.77
CA LEU A 65 0.92 -1.97 2.04
C LEU A 65 0.44 -2.92 0.95
N LEU A 66 -0.53 -3.78 1.25
CA LEU A 66 -1.08 -4.72 0.28
C LEU A 66 -1.82 -4.00 -0.85
N VAL A 67 -2.69 -3.06 -0.53
CA VAL A 67 -3.47 -2.30 -1.53
C VAL A 67 -2.55 -1.52 -2.45
N TYR A 68 -1.63 -0.75 -1.88
CA TYR A 68 -0.70 0.05 -2.68
C TYR A 68 0.26 -0.83 -3.48
N GLY A 69 0.70 -1.93 -2.89
CA GLY A 69 1.52 -2.91 -3.58
C GLY A 69 0.81 -3.46 -4.82
N TYR A 70 -0.43 -3.89 -4.68
CA TYR A 70 -1.20 -4.40 -5.83
C TYR A 70 -1.45 -3.31 -6.87
N ALA A 71 -1.74 -2.10 -6.45
CA ALA A 71 -1.96 -0.98 -7.36
C ALA A 71 -0.71 -0.61 -8.17
N THR A 72 0.47 -0.86 -7.63
CA THR A 72 1.76 -0.50 -8.24
C THR A 72 2.55 -1.71 -8.76
N GLY A 73 1.98 -2.91 -8.70
CA GLY A 73 2.60 -4.12 -9.25
C GLY A 73 3.60 -4.80 -8.32
N VAL A 74 3.57 -4.50 -7.02
CA VAL A 74 4.43 -5.14 -6.02
C VAL A 74 3.62 -6.21 -5.29
N PHE A 75 3.73 -7.47 -5.73
CA PHE A 75 2.92 -8.58 -5.22
C PHE A 75 3.64 -9.45 -4.19
N SER A 76 4.96 -9.45 -4.19
CA SER A 76 5.77 -10.26 -3.30
C SER A 76 5.85 -9.61 -1.91
N THR A 77 5.61 -10.39 -0.86
CA THR A 77 5.73 -9.90 0.51
C THR A 77 7.17 -9.49 0.86
N ARG A 78 8.16 -10.17 0.26
CA ARG A 78 9.57 -9.78 0.44
C ARG A 78 9.88 -8.45 -0.22
N LYS A 79 9.29 -8.18 -1.39
CA LYS A 79 9.42 -6.87 -2.04
C LYS A 79 8.69 -5.78 -1.27
N LEU A 80 7.52 -6.09 -0.69
CA LEU A 80 6.80 -5.15 0.16
C LEU A 80 7.64 -4.76 1.39
N GLU A 81 8.22 -5.74 2.07
CA GLU A 81 9.12 -5.47 3.19
C GLU A 81 10.26 -4.55 2.78
N ARG A 82 10.96 -4.88 1.68
CA ARG A 82 12.06 -4.06 1.15
C ARG A 82 11.60 -2.65 0.80
N SER A 83 10.43 -2.52 0.21
CA SER A 83 9.86 -1.23 -0.18
C SER A 83 9.64 -0.30 1.01
N THR A 84 9.37 -0.83 2.20
CA THR A 84 9.24 0.01 3.41
C THR A 84 10.55 0.68 3.81
N TYR A 85 11.68 0.23 3.28
CA TYR A 85 13.00 0.86 3.49
C TYR A 85 13.41 1.74 2.31
N GLU A 86 13.02 1.40 1.09
CA GLU A 86 13.60 1.95 -0.14
C GLU A 86 12.66 2.90 -0.90
N SER A 87 11.35 2.76 -0.72
CA SER A 87 10.36 3.50 -1.50
C SER A 87 9.61 4.48 -0.63
N ILE A 88 9.71 5.76 -0.94
CA ILE A 88 9.07 6.83 -0.18
C ILE A 88 7.56 6.61 0.00
N PRO A 89 6.78 6.25 -1.05
CA PRO A 89 5.36 5.97 -0.86
C PRO A 89 5.08 4.83 0.13
N PHE A 90 5.86 3.76 0.07
CA PHE A 90 5.70 2.64 1.01
C PHE A 90 6.16 3.01 2.43
N ILE A 91 7.22 3.81 2.56
CA ILE A 91 7.65 4.35 3.85
C ILE A 91 6.52 5.18 4.46
N TYR A 92 5.85 5.99 3.66
CA TYR A 92 4.70 6.80 4.09
C TYR A 92 3.54 5.92 4.58
N ILE A 93 3.13 4.94 3.78
CA ILE A 93 2.02 4.04 4.12
C ILE A 93 2.32 3.26 5.41
N ALA A 94 3.55 2.80 5.56
CA ALA A 94 3.99 2.06 6.73
C ALA A 94 4.22 2.97 7.97
N GLY A 95 4.08 4.28 7.81
CA GLY A 95 4.30 5.22 8.92
C GLY A 95 5.69 5.14 9.51
N GLY A 96 6.69 4.83 8.70
CA GLY A 96 8.06 4.64 9.13
C GLY A 96 8.35 3.29 9.79
N LYS A 97 7.38 2.37 9.78
CA LYS A 97 7.54 1.01 10.31
C LYS A 97 7.96 0.04 9.21
N HIS A 98 8.46 -1.11 9.62
CA HIS A 98 9.01 -2.12 8.70
C HIS A 98 8.50 -3.52 9.05
N PRO A 99 7.23 -3.82 8.76
CA PRO A 99 6.73 -5.18 8.96
C PRO A 99 7.53 -6.15 8.08
N ASP A 100 7.90 -7.29 8.64
CA ASP A 100 8.61 -8.29 7.85
C ASP A 100 7.65 -9.04 6.92
N HIS A 101 8.24 -9.75 5.94
CA HIS A 101 7.46 -10.48 4.94
C HIS A 101 6.60 -11.59 5.55
N ASP A 102 7.04 -12.21 6.64
CA ASP A 102 6.26 -13.24 7.32
C ASP A 102 5.02 -12.63 7.99
N THR A 103 5.17 -11.48 8.63
CA THR A 103 4.04 -10.74 9.23
C THR A 103 3.02 -10.36 8.16
N ILE A 104 3.47 -9.80 7.03
CA ILE A 104 2.59 -9.41 5.93
C ILE A 104 1.88 -10.64 5.36
N ASN A 105 2.61 -11.74 5.14
CA ASN A 105 2.05 -12.96 4.59
C ASN A 105 1.03 -13.60 5.53
N THR A 106 1.34 -13.65 6.83
CA THR A 106 0.42 -14.18 7.85
C THR A 106 -0.87 -13.36 7.89
N PHE A 107 -0.77 -12.04 7.89
CA PHE A 107 -1.93 -11.15 7.85
C PHE A 107 -2.80 -11.43 6.61
N ARG A 108 -2.18 -11.50 5.45
CA ARG A 108 -2.89 -11.78 4.19
C ARG A 108 -3.59 -13.13 4.23
N SER A 109 -2.91 -14.17 4.73
CA SER A 109 -3.46 -15.54 4.77
C SER A 109 -4.59 -15.66 5.78
N GLN A 110 -4.46 -15.07 6.96
CA GLN A 110 -5.46 -15.15 8.02
C GLN A 110 -6.74 -14.38 7.71
N HIS A 111 -6.64 -13.31 6.92
CA HIS A 111 -7.76 -12.40 6.65
C HIS A 111 -8.14 -12.38 5.16
N LEU A 112 -7.85 -13.45 4.44
CA LEU A 112 -8.00 -13.47 2.98
C LEU A 112 -9.41 -13.13 2.52
N GLU A 113 -10.44 -13.69 3.17
CA GLU A 113 -11.83 -13.44 2.79
C GLU A 113 -12.24 -11.98 3.07
N GLU A 114 -11.90 -11.46 4.25
CA GLU A 114 -12.16 -10.06 4.58
C GLU A 114 -11.41 -9.12 3.64
N LEU A 115 -10.16 -9.45 3.30
CA LEU A 115 -9.34 -8.64 2.40
C LEU A 115 -9.94 -8.56 1.00
N LYS A 116 -10.47 -9.66 0.48
CA LYS A 116 -11.14 -9.66 -0.84
C LYS A 116 -12.28 -8.65 -0.88
N GLU A 117 -13.12 -8.64 0.13
CA GLU A 117 -14.24 -7.70 0.23
C GLU A 117 -13.77 -6.26 0.37
N LEU A 118 -12.75 -6.03 1.20
CA LEU A 118 -12.18 -4.70 1.41
C LEU A 118 -11.52 -4.15 0.14
N PHE A 119 -10.83 -4.99 -0.63
CA PHE A 119 -10.27 -4.59 -1.91
C PHE A 119 -11.34 -4.13 -2.90
N VAL A 120 -12.47 -4.85 -2.95
CA VAL A 120 -13.61 -4.43 -3.78
C VAL A 120 -14.13 -3.07 -3.34
N GLN A 121 -14.28 -2.84 -2.03
CA GLN A 121 -14.71 -1.55 -1.50
C GLN A 121 -13.74 -0.42 -1.87
N VAL A 122 -12.42 -0.67 -1.76
CA VAL A 122 -11.39 0.31 -2.16
C VAL A 122 -11.55 0.68 -3.63
N LEU A 123 -11.73 -0.32 -4.51
CA LEU A 123 -11.91 -0.09 -5.94
C LEU A 123 -13.18 0.72 -6.24
N LEU A 124 -14.28 0.42 -5.56
CA LEU A 124 -15.54 1.14 -5.72
C LEU A 124 -15.40 2.60 -5.28
N ILE A 125 -14.75 2.86 -4.15
CA ILE A 125 -14.49 4.22 -3.67
C ILE A 125 -13.58 4.96 -4.64
N ALA A 126 -12.52 4.32 -5.11
CA ALA A 126 -11.58 4.91 -6.06
C ALA A 126 -12.27 5.26 -7.40
N GLN A 127 -13.19 4.42 -7.86
CA GLN A 127 -14.00 4.70 -9.05
C GLN A 127 -14.93 5.89 -8.81
N ALA A 128 -15.64 5.91 -7.69
CA ALA A 128 -16.59 6.97 -7.36
C ALA A 128 -15.93 8.35 -7.22
N THR A 129 -14.68 8.39 -6.73
CA THR A 129 -13.92 9.63 -6.56
C THR A 129 -13.18 10.05 -7.84
N GLY A 130 -13.21 9.24 -8.89
CA GLY A 130 -12.54 9.54 -10.15
C GLY A 130 -11.02 9.35 -10.14
N VAL A 131 -10.46 8.81 -9.05
CA VAL A 131 -9.03 8.52 -8.94
C VAL A 131 -8.65 7.35 -9.85
N LEU A 132 -9.52 6.37 -10.01
CA LEU A 132 -9.39 5.33 -11.02
C LEU A 132 -9.98 5.83 -12.34
N LYS A 133 -9.20 6.59 -13.09
CA LYS A 133 -9.50 6.86 -14.49
C LYS A 133 -9.00 5.68 -15.34
N LEU A 134 -9.57 4.52 -15.11
CA LEU A 134 -9.32 3.35 -15.93
C LEU A 134 -10.31 3.34 -17.08
N GLY A 135 -10.23 4.33 -17.98
CA GLY A 135 -10.98 4.37 -19.21
C GLY A 135 -12.42 3.84 -19.11
N SER A 136 -12.77 2.88 -19.95
CA SER A 136 -14.07 2.21 -19.95
C SER A 136 -14.10 0.92 -19.10
N ILE A 137 -13.16 0.71 -18.17
CA ILE A 137 -13.21 -0.46 -17.31
C ILE A 137 -14.23 -0.19 -16.20
N SER A 138 -15.42 -0.73 -16.39
CA SER A 138 -16.35 -0.88 -15.29
C SER A 138 -15.76 -1.89 -14.30
N ILE A 139 -15.92 -1.63 -13.00
CA ILE A 139 -15.66 -2.66 -12.00
C ILE A 139 -16.81 -3.67 -12.17
N ASP A 140 -16.61 -4.59 -13.09
CA ASP A 140 -17.53 -5.66 -13.34
C ASP A 140 -17.04 -6.94 -12.64
N ASP A 141 -17.79 -8.00 -12.80
CA ASP A 141 -17.46 -9.30 -12.23
C ASP A 141 -16.09 -9.80 -12.69
N GLU A 142 -15.59 -9.38 -13.85
CA GLU A 142 -14.28 -9.76 -14.36
C GLU A 142 -13.14 -9.20 -13.52
N VAL A 143 -13.22 -7.93 -13.09
CA VAL A 143 -12.18 -7.32 -12.24
C VAL A 143 -12.18 -7.98 -10.86
N VAL A 144 -13.37 -8.23 -10.30
CA VAL A 144 -13.54 -8.94 -9.04
C VAL A 144 -12.97 -10.34 -9.15
N GLU A 145 -13.25 -11.06 -10.25
CA GLU A 145 -12.75 -12.40 -10.50
C GLU A 145 -11.24 -12.42 -10.69
N TRP A 146 -10.68 -11.42 -11.39
CA TRP A 146 -9.23 -11.27 -11.56
C TRP A 146 -8.53 -11.16 -10.20
N PHE A 147 -9.08 -10.39 -9.27
CA PHE A 147 -8.55 -10.30 -7.90
C PHE A 147 -8.68 -11.63 -7.15
N ARG A 148 -9.80 -12.32 -7.30
CA ARG A 148 -10.04 -13.61 -6.66
C ARG A 148 -9.05 -14.67 -7.14
N THR A 149 -8.82 -14.77 -8.45
CA THR A 149 -7.98 -15.82 -9.03
C THR A 149 -6.50 -15.63 -8.74
N ARG A 150 -6.01 -14.39 -8.62
CA ARG A 150 -4.59 -14.14 -8.33
C ARG A 150 -4.21 -14.33 -6.87
N HIS A 151 -5.15 -14.45 -5.98
CA HIS A 151 -4.89 -14.49 -4.53
C HIS A 151 -5.40 -15.74 -3.85
N SER A 152 -5.84 -16.72 -4.64
CA SER A 152 -6.27 -18.03 -4.12
C SER A 152 -5.15 -19.08 -4.19
N GLU A 153 -3.94 -18.71 -4.63
CA GLU A 153 -2.75 -19.58 -4.61
C GLU A 153 -1.80 -19.20 -3.48
#